data_4f3b80f8f666e75afe345d558855c4cc
#
_entry.id   4f3b80f8f666e75afe345d558855c4cc
#
_cell.length_a   1.000
_cell.length_b   1.000
_cell.length_c   1.000
_cell.angle_alpha   90.00
_cell.angle_beta   90.00
_cell.angle_gamma   90.00
#
_symmetry.space_group_name_H-M   'P 1'
#
loop_
_entity.id
_entity.type
_entity.pdbx_description
1 polymer ?
#
loop_
_entity_poly.entity_id
_entity_poly.type
_entity_poly.pdbx_seq_one_letter_code
_entity_poly.pdbx_strand_id
1 'polypeptide(L)'
;MSTAETTSSLSLAATVLAYLRRNTIVALLLLLAAFVAGIEIVRPGTVTPLWISNLLLFAAPLGIFAAGQTLVMLTGGIDLSVATVASGASYLLATNASLGTPQAILLGLMLGLLVGLANGIGIALMKVQPLVMTLGTGLMTGGFMIVYSQRMLASQPRIPPFIQTLGATKLFGAIPYDLFVWAPIAVLMIYALRRMGFGRLIYAVGDNRAACELAGVRVWPVLLTAYILCGILAALAGLILVGGTNASNLSLADSYLLPSVAAVIIGGTSIFGGRGGYSGSIVGALILTVLTSLLTLLDVGEPVKQILYGTIILAMAAAYARLTD
;
A
#
# COMPACT_ATOMS: atom_id res chain seq x y z
N MET A 1 -55.10 -2.23 -30.81
CA MET A 1 -53.86 -1.46 -31.09
C MET A 1 -52.82 -1.97 -30.12
N SER A 2 -51.90 -2.78 -30.66
CA SER A 2 -50.85 -3.46 -29.91
C SER A 2 -49.67 -2.49 -29.75
N THR A 3 -49.35 -2.13 -28.49
CA THR A 3 -48.10 -1.46 -28.16
C THR A 3 -47.00 -2.49 -28.12
N ALA A 4 -46.25 -2.58 -29.22
CA ALA A 4 -45.02 -3.36 -29.27
C ALA A 4 -43.98 -2.69 -28.32
N GLU A 5 -43.68 -3.35 -27.21
CA GLU A 5 -42.51 -3.04 -26.39
C GLU A 5 -41.24 -3.29 -27.23
N THR A 6 -40.63 -2.23 -27.66
CA THR A 6 -39.27 -2.23 -28.19
C THR A 6 -38.29 -2.54 -27.04
N THR A 7 -38.03 -3.82 -26.81
CA THR A 7 -36.84 -4.24 -26.05
C THR A 7 -35.61 -3.86 -26.86
N SER A 8 -35.02 -2.69 -26.55
CA SER A 8 -33.74 -2.28 -27.08
C SER A 8 -32.70 -3.29 -26.58
N SER A 9 -32.23 -4.17 -27.46
CA SER A 9 -31.06 -4.99 -27.21
C SER A 9 -29.88 -4.06 -26.95
N LEU A 10 -29.50 -3.93 -25.70
CA LEU A 10 -28.24 -3.24 -25.35
C LEU A 10 -27.14 -3.85 -26.21
N SER A 11 -26.36 -3.02 -26.90
CA SER A 11 -25.22 -3.49 -27.69
C SER A 11 -24.31 -4.34 -26.80
N LEU A 12 -23.68 -5.37 -27.35
CA LEU A 12 -22.76 -6.25 -26.62
C LEU A 12 -21.75 -5.42 -25.79
N ALA A 13 -21.28 -4.32 -26.35
CA ALA A 13 -20.38 -3.35 -25.70
C ALA A 13 -21.01 -2.71 -24.45
N ALA A 14 -22.28 -2.32 -24.50
CA ALA A 14 -22.98 -1.75 -23.35
C ALA A 14 -23.19 -2.79 -22.22
N THR A 15 -23.46 -4.03 -22.58
CA THR A 15 -23.60 -5.16 -21.62
C THR A 15 -22.27 -5.45 -20.95
N VAL A 16 -21.16 -5.53 -21.70
CA VAL A 16 -19.80 -5.72 -21.18
C VAL A 16 -19.41 -4.57 -20.27
N LEU A 17 -19.66 -3.33 -20.68
CA LEU A 17 -19.35 -2.15 -19.88
C LEU A 17 -20.13 -2.12 -18.56
N ALA A 18 -21.41 -2.48 -18.58
CA ALA A 18 -22.25 -2.59 -17.40
C ALA A 18 -21.75 -3.70 -16.45
N TYR A 19 -21.30 -4.83 -16.98
CA TYR A 19 -20.71 -5.91 -16.21
C TYR A 19 -19.39 -5.48 -15.54
N LEU A 20 -18.48 -4.81 -16.27
CA LEU A 20 -17.22 -4.33 -15.75
C LEU A 20 -17.41 -3.25 -14.66
N ARG A 21 -18.40 -2.36 -14.82
CA ARG A 21 -18.77 -1.38 -13.78
C ARG A 21 -19.27 -2.04 -12.49
N ARG A 22 -19.95 -3.19 -12.60
CA ARG A 22 -20.41 -3.97 -11.44
C ARG A 22 -19.29 -4.78 -10.78
N ASN A 23 -18.29 -5.21 -11.56
CA ASN A 23 -17.21 -6.10 -11.12
C ASN A 23 -15.84 -5.44 -11.26
N THR A 24 -15.57 -4.44 -10.43
CA THR A 24 -14.33 -3.64 -10.48
C THR A 24 -13.06 -4.51 -10.50
N ILE A 25 -13.03 -5.61 -9.72
CA ILE A 25 -11.88 -6.53 -9.69
C ILE A 25 -11.63 -7.16 -11.07
N VAL A 26 -12.69 -7.53 -11.81
CA VAL A 26 -12.55 -8.09 -13.17
C VAL A 26 -11.96 -7.05 -14.12
N ALA A 27 -12.45 -5.80 -14.05
CA ALA A 27 -11.89 -4.71 -14.85
C ALA A 27 -10.41 -4.48 -14.56
N LEU A 28 -10.00 -4.51 -13.28
CA LEU A 28 -8.61 -4.37 -12.86
C LEU A 28 -7.74 -5.54 -13.32
N LEU A 29 -8.24 -6.78 -13.27
CA LEU A 29 -7.52 -7.95 -13.78
C LEU A 29 -7.33 -7.91 -15.29
N LEU A 30 -8.33 -7.43 -16.05
CA LEU A 30 -8.18 -7.19 -17.49
C LEU A 30 -7.16 -6.10 -17.79
N LEU A 31 -7.13 -5.02 -17.00
CA LEU A 31 -6.12 -3.99 -17.11
C LEU A 31 -4.72 -4.53 -16.82
N LEU A 32 -4.57 -5.33 -15.76
CA LEU A 32 -3.31 -6.01 -15.44
C LEU A 32 -2.85 -6.89 -16.60
N ALA A 33 -3.75 -7.71 -17.15
CA ALA A 33 -3.46 -8.57 -18.30
C ALA A 33 -3.05 -7.74 -19.54
N ALA A 34 -3.70 -6.60 -19.78
CA ALA A 34 -3.35 -5.68 -20.86
C ALA A 34 -1.94 -5.09 -20.70
N PHE A 35 -1.54 -4.69 -19.48
CA PHE A 35 -0.18 -4.22 -19.22
C PHE A 35 0.87 -5.33 -19.41
N VAL A 36 0.59 -6.56 -18.94
CA VAL A 36 1.49 -7.71 -19.15
C VAL A 36 1.63 -8.03 -20.65
N ALA A 37 0.53 -8.03 -21.39
CA ALA A 37 0.56 -8.18 -22.84
C ALA A 37 1.33 -7.04 -23.53
N GLY A 38 1.17 -5.80 -23.06
CA GLY A 38 1.92 -4.65 -23.53
C GLY A 38 3.43 -4.82 -23.39
N ILE A 39 3.90 -5.37 -22.25
CA ILE A 39 5.32 -5.67 -22.04
C ILE A 39 5.82 -6.69 -23.06
N GLU A 40 5.06 -7.76 -23.31
CA GLU A 40 5.45 -8.79 -24.27
C GLU A 40 5.47 -8.27 -25.70
N ILE A 41 4.57 -7.33 -26.04
CA ILE A 41 4.55 -6.66 -27.37
C ILE A 41 5.76 -5.72 -27.53
N VAL A 42 6.10 -4.93 -26.51
CA VAL A 42 7.23 -3.98 -26.54
C VAL A 42 8.56 -4.72 -26.59
N ARG A 43 8.69 -5.81 -25.84
CA ARG A 43 9.90 -6.62 -25.78
C ARG A 43 9.55 -8.11 -25.68
N PRO A 44 9.39 -8.78 -26.84
CA PRO A 44 9.04 -10.21 -26.88
C PRO A 44 10.02 -11.09 -26.10
N GLY A 45 9.48 -12.08 -25.37
CA GLY A 45 10.27 -12.98 -24.51
C GLY A 45 10.61 -12.40 -23.14
N THR A 46 10.04 -11.24 -22.74
CA THR A 46 10.24 -10.67 -21.41
C THR A 46 9.41 -11.39 -20.36
N VAL A 47 8.17 -11.78 -20.67
CA VAL A 47 7.22 -12.40 -19.73
C VAL A 47 7.60 -13.87 -19.51
N THR A 48 8.63 -14.08 -18.70
CA THR A 48 9.14 -15.40 -18.30
C THR A 48 8.70 -15.73 -16.87
N PRO A 49 8.75 -17.02 -16.43
CA PRO A 49 8.54 -17.36 -15.03
C PRO A 49 9.47 -16.62 -14.07
N LEU A 50 10.71 -16.36 -14.50
CA LEU A 50 11.67 -15.59 -13.70
C LEU A 50 11.26 -14.11 -13.59
N TRP A 51 10.76 -13.51 -14.68
CA TRP A 51 10.23 -12.15 -14.66
C TRP A 51 9.02 -12.04 -13.73
N ILE A 52 8.05 -12.98 -13.80
CA ILE A 52 6.90 -13.03 -12.90
C ILE A 52 7.37 -13.14 -11.44
N SER A 53 8.34 -13.99 -11.17
CA SER A 53 8.92 -14.14 -9.84
C SER A 53 9.56 -12.83 -9.32
N ASN A 54 10.31 -12.12 -10.17
CA ASN A 54 10.90 -10.82 -9.82
C ASN A 54 9.80 -9.76 -9.60
N LEU A 55 8.77 -9.76 -10.43
CA LEU A 55 7.64 -8.86 -10.28
C LEU A 55 6.94 -9.05 -8.93
N LEU A 56 6.73 -10.29 -8.50
CA LEU A 56 6.13 -10.61 -7.21
C LEU A 56 7.03 -10.17 -6.04
N LEU A 57 8.36 -10.30 -6.17
CA LEU A 57 9.33 -9.83 -5.18
C LEU A 57 9.21 -8.30 -4.95
N PHE A 58 9.00 -7.51 -5.99
CA PHE A 58 8.80 -6.06 -5.86
C PHE A 58 7.35 -5.69 -5.49
N ALA A 59 6.38 -6.52 -5.84
CA ALA A 59 4.98 -6.30 -5.52
C ALA A 59 4.66 -6.54 -4.03
N ALA A 60 5.35 -7.45 -3.36
CA ALA A 60 5.05 -7.82 -1.98
C ALA A 60 5.24 -6.64 -1.00
N PRO A 61 6.37 -5.90 -0.98
CA PRO A 61 6.50 -4.70 -0.15
C PRO A 61 5.43 -3.66 -0.47
N LEU A 62 5.17 -3.38 -1.76
CA LEU A 62 4.14 -2.44 -2.17
C LEU A 62 2.73 -2.89 -1.72
N GLY A 63 2.44 -4.18 -1.80
CA GLY A 63 1.19 -4.76 -1.30
C GLY A 63 1.03 -4.61 0.20
N ILE A 64 2.11 -4.74 0.97
CA ILE A 64 2.09 -4.53 2.44
C ILE A 64 1.86 -3.05 2.76
N PHE A 65 2.53 -2.11 2.07
CA PHE A 65 2.23 -0.68 2.19
C PHE A 65 0.77 -0.38 1.85
N ALA A 66 0.28 -0.93 0.75
CA ALA A 66 -1.10 -0.76 0.32
C ALA A 66 -2.11 -1.34 1.34
N ALA A 67 -1.74 -2.37 2.12
CA ALA A 67 -2.58 -2.88 3.20
C ALA A 67 -2.78 -1.82 4.29
N GLY A 68 -1.72 -1.19 4.75
CA GLY A 68 -1.77 -0.10 5.72
C GLY A 68 -2.57 1.10 5.19
N GLN A 69 -2.24 1.56 3.98
CA GLN A 69 -2.94 2.67 3.33
C GLN A 69 -4.45 2.36 3.11
N THR A 70 -4.80 1.10 2.79
CA THR A 70 -6.21 0.72 2.65
C THR A 70 -7.00 0.94 3.94
N LEU A 71 -6.45 0.57 5.11
CA LEU A 71 -7.11 0.79 6.40
C LEU A 71 -7.35 2.28 6.65
N VAL A 72 -6.33 3.10 6.46
CA VAL A 72 -6.40 4.54 6.70
C VAL A 72 -7.33 5.21 5.68
N MET A 73 -7.23 4.87 4.40
CA MET A 73 -8.07 5.46 3.35
C MET A 73 -9.55 5.08 3.51
N LEU A 74 -9.86 3.87 3.96
CA LEU A 74 -11.23 3.48 4.28
C LEU A 74 -11.84 4.36 5.39
N THR A 75 -11.04 4.99 6.25
CA THR A 75 -11.51 5.97 7.25
C THR A 75 -11.52 7.43 6.74
N GLY A 76 -11.22 7.66 5.47
CA GLY A 76 -11.15 9.00 4.87
C GLY A 76 -9.83 9.73 5.14
N GLY A 77 -8.73 9.01 5.48
CA GLY A 77 -7.40 9.59 5.69
C GLY A 77 -6.37 9.05 4.72
N ILE A 78 -5.18 9.65 4.73
CA ILE A 78 -3.97 9.17 4.04
C ILE A 78 -2.82 9.27 5.04
N ASP A 79 -1.96 8.26 5.07
CA ASP A 79 -0.77 8.28 5.93
C ASP A 79 0.49 8.55 5.09
N LEU A 80 1.00 9.78 5.19
CA LEU A 80 2.23 10.20 4.49
C LEU A 80 3.51 9.85 5.26
N SER A 81 3.41 9.33 6.49
CA SER A 81 4.58 8.93 7.27
C SER A 81 5.12 7.54 6.90
N VAL A 82 4.38 6.74 6.12
CA VAL A 82 4.69 5.32 5.85
C VAL A 82 6.09 5.11 5.24
N ALA A 83 6.52 5.96 4.31
CA ALA A 83 7.83 5.83 3.66
C ALA A 83 8.97 6.10 4.64
N THR A 84 8.84 7.17 5.45
CA THR A 84 9.83 7.53 6.47
C THR A 84 9.89 6.49 7.58
N VAL A 85 8.74 5.93 8.00
CA VAL A 85 8.67 4.83 8.97
C VAL A 85 9.37 3.59 8.43
N ALA A 86 9.13 3.22 7.17
CA ALA A 86 9.76 2.05 6.56
C ALA A 86 11.28 2.22 6.42
N SER A 87 11.74 3.38 5.94
CA SER A 87 13.16 3.71 5.85
C SER A 87 13.82 3.72 7.22
N GLY A 88 13.18 4.32 8.22
CA GLY A 88 13.66 4.33 9.60
C GLY A 88 13.71 2.94 10.23
N ALA A 89 12.69 2.12 10.03
CA ALA A 89 12.65 0.74 10.52
C ALA A 89 13.78 -0.12 9.91
N SER A 90 14.02 0.03 8.60
CA SER A 90 15.10 -0.64 7.89
C SER A 90 16.48 -0.23 8.43
N TYR A 91 16.64 1.06 8.71
CA TYR A 91 17.89 1.62 9.25
C TYR A 91 18.15 1.16 10.69
N LEU A 92 17.11 1.15 11.54
CA LEU A 92 17.21 0.62 12.91
C LEU A 92 17.57 -0.86 12.92
N LEU A 93 16.96 -1.67 12.04
CA LEU A 93 17.32 -3.08 11.90
C LEU A 93 18.81 -3.22 11.55
N ALA A 94 19.30 -2.52 10.53
CA ALA A 94 20.66 -2.69 10.01
C ALA A 94 21.73 -2.23 11.01
N THR A 95 21.50 -1.12 11.71
CA THR A 95 22.45 -0.55 12.69
C THR A 95 22.45 -1.31 14.02
N ASN A 96 21.38 -2.04 14.35
CA ASN A 96 21.26 -2.79 15.60
C ASN A 96 21.34 -4.32 15.40
N ALA A 97 21.79 -4.79 14.24
CA ALA A 97 21.90 -6.22 13.94
C ALA A 97 22.80 -7.00 14.93
N SER A 98 23.76 -6.32 15.57
CA SER A 98 24.63 -6.90 16.61
C SER A 98 23.90 -7.29 17.90
N LEU A 99 22.73 -6.72 18.17
CA LEU A 99 21.88 -7.09 19.31
C LEU A 99 21.18 -8.44 19.10
N GLY A 100 21.22 -8.97 17.87
CA GLY A 100 20.47 -10.13 17.43
C GLY A 100 19.30 -9.80 16.50
N THR A 101 19.00 -10.71 15.58
CA THR A 101 17.96 -10.50 14.57
C THR A 101 16.57 -10.20 15.15
N PRO A 102 16.07 -10.93 16.17
CA PRO A 102 14.74 -10.65 16.73
C PRO A 102 14.66 -9.26 17.38
N GLN A 103 15.70 -8.84 18.09
CA GLN A 103 15.76 -7.53 18.75
C GLN A 103 15.80 -6.41 17.73
N ALA A 104 16.57 -6.56 16.66
CA ALA A 104 16.66 -5.58 15.58
C ALA A 104 15.32 -5.45 14.81
N ILE A 105 14.62 -6.56 14.55
CA ILE A 105 13.27 -6.54 13.99
C ILE A 105 12.30 -5.81 14.92
N LEU A 106 12.34 -6.13 16.22
CA LEU A 106 11.45 -5.50 17.20
C LEU A 106 11.64 -3.98 17.24
N LEU A 107 12.88 -3.49 17.19
CA LEU A 107 13.16 -2.04 17.17
C LEU A 107 12.55 -1.38 15.93
N GLY A 108 12.66 -1.99 14.76
CA GLY A 108 12.01 -1.49 13.53
C GLY A 108 10.48 -1.45 13.65
N LEU A 109 9.87 -2.53 14.15
CA LEU A 109 8.42 -2.61 14.35
C LEU A 109 7.92 -1.64 15.43
N MET A 110 8.69 -1.43 16.48
CA MET A 110 8.40 -0.44 17.53
C MET A 110 8.36 0.98 17.00
N LEU A 111 9.24 1.34 16.06
CA LEU A 111 9.15 2.64 15.38
C LEU A 111 7.80 2.79 14.67
N GLY A 112 7.38 1.80 13.89
CA GLY A 112 6.09 1.80 13.22
C GLY A 112 4.91 1.89 14.18
N LEU A 113 4.95 1.13 15.28
CA LEU A 113 3.95 1.18 16.34
C LEU A 113 3.87 2.58 16.97
N LEU A 114 5.01 3.18 17.33
CA LEU A 114 5.05 4.49 18.00
C LEU A 114 4.56 5.62 17.08
N VAL A 115 4.99 5.63 15.82
CA VAL A 115 4.53 6.63 14.85
C VAL A 115 3.04 6.43 14.51
N GLY A 116 2.62 5.19 14.30
CA GLY A 116 1.20 4.88 14.09
C GLY A 116 0.33 5.25 15.29
N LEU A 117 0.82 5.03 16.51
CA LEU A 117 0.16 5.46 17.75
C LEU A 117 0.07 7.00 17.83
N ALA A 118 1.15 7.72 17.54
CA ALA A 118 1.15 9.18 17.51
C ALA A 118 0.16 9.73 16.48
N ASN A 119 0.16 9.18 15.25
CA ASN A 119 -0.81 9.52 14.21
C ASN A 119 -2.25 9.25 14.68
N GLY A 120 -2.49 8.06 15.22
CA GLY A 120 -3.80 7.66 15.71
C GLY A 120 -4.31 8.54 16.85
N ILE A 121 -3.46 8.89 17.83
CA ILE A 121 -3.82 9.82 18.92
C ILE A 121 -4.13 11.20 18.38
N GLY A 122 -3.26 11.78 17.54
CA GLY A 122 -3.45 13.10 16.96
C GLY A 122 -4.75 13.20 16.15
N ILE A 123 -5.05 12.20 15.35
CA ILE A 123 -6.23 12.19 14.46
C ILE A 123 -7.52 11.82 15.22
N ALA A 124 -7.46 10.79 16.07
CA ALA A 124 -8.64 10.26 16.72
C ALA A 124 -9.07 11.08 17.95
N LEU A 125 -8.13 11.55 18.75
CA LEU A 125 -8.40 12.25 20.01
C LEU A 125 -8.23 13.76 19.88
N MET A 126 -7.16 14.24 19.23
CA MET A 126 -6.90 15.66 19.05
C MET A 126 -7.62 16.25 17.82
N LYS A 127 -8.27 15.40 16.99
CA LYS A 127 -9.01 15.78 15.77
C LYS A 127 -8.17 16.56 14.75
N VAL A 128 -6.86 16.32 14.71
CA VAL A 128 -5.97 16.89 13.70
C VAL A 128 -6.30 16.27 12.34
N GLN A 129 -6.24 17.08 11.28
CA GLN A 129 -6.44 16.59 9.92
C GLN A 129 -5.39 15.53 9.56
N PRO A 130 -5.78 14.37 9.00
CA PRO A 130 -4.87 13.25 8.72
C PRO A 130 -3.63 13.63 7.94
N LEU A 131 -3.77 14.37 6.84
CA LEU A 131 -2.63 14.80 6.01
C LEU A 131 -1.62 15.63 6.79
N VAL A 132 -2.09 16.57 7.62
CA VAL A 132 -1.22 17.44 8.43
C VAL A 132 -0.51 16.62 9.50
N MET A 133 -1.24 15.73 10.18
CA MET A 133 -0.69 14.89 11.25
C MET A 133 0.40 13.97 10.71
N THR A 134 0.10 13.20 9.67
CA THR A 134 1.03 12.19 9.14
C THR A 134 2.22 12.80 8.41
N LEU A 135 2.06 13.96 7.76
CA LEU A 135 3.17 14.73 7.22
C LEU A 135 4.09 15.23 8.35
N GLY A 136 3.51 15.81 9.40
CA GLY A 136 4.26 16.29 10.56
C GLY A 136 5.04 15.17 11.26
N THR A 137 4.40 14.05 11.56
CA THR A 137 5.07 12.88 12.17
C THR A 137 6.11 12.25 11.25
N GLY A 138 5.88 12.24 9.94
CA GLY A 138 6.86 11.80 8.95
C GLY A 138 8.12 12.67 9.00
N LEU A 139 7.98 14.00 8.98
CA LEU A 139 9.11 14.93 9.11
C LEU A 139 9.83 14.79 10.45
N MET A 140 9.09 14.64 11.56
CA MET A 140 9.68 14.42 12.89
C MET A 140 10.46 13.11 12.92
N THR A 141 9.91 12.03 12.38
CA THR A 141 10.58 10.73 12.31
C THR A 141 11.83 10.81 11.45
N GLY A 142 11.77 11.46 10.28
CA GLY A 142 12.92 11.68 9.42
C GLY A 142 14.02 12.46 10.12
N GLY A 143 13.68 13.58 10.76
CA GLY A 143 14.62 14.39 11.53
C GLY A 143 15.27 13.60 12.68
N PHE A 144 14.47 12.84 13.44
CA PHE A 144 14.97 11.95 14.49
C PHE A 144 15.93 10.90 13.93
N MET A 145 15.61 10.29 12.82
CA MET A 145 16.47 9.28 12.18
C MET A 145 17.76 9.86 11.63
N ILE A 146 17.77 11.10 11.15
CA ILE A 146 19.00 11.82 10.75
C ILE A 146 19.90 12.02 11.97
N VAL A 147 19.38 12.53 13.09
CA VAL A 147 20.16 12.71 14.34
C VAL A 147 20.68 11.37 14.86
N TYR A 148 19.85 10.32 14.81
CA TYR A 148 20.26 8.96 15.18
C TYR A 148 21.39 8.45 14.29
N SER A 149 21.33 8.64 12.98
CA SER A 149 22.33 8.19 12.03
C SER A 149 23.69 8.85 12.27
N GLN A 150 23.71 10.12 12.61
CA GLN A 150 24.96 10.84 12.96
C GLN A 150 25.66 10.25 14.19
N ARG A 151 24.91 9.72 15.15
CA ARG A 151 25.48 9.03 16.33
C ARG A 151 25.97 7.62 16.02
N MET A 152 25.41 6.99 14.98
CA MET A 152 25.73 5.62 14.54
C MET A 152 26.75 5.56 13.40
N LEU A 153 27.43 6.68 13.08
CA LEU A 153 28.44 6.75 12.00
C LEU A 153 29.57 5.69 12.12
N ALA A 154 29.91 5.29 13.36
CA ALA A 154 30.91 4.26 13.60
C ALA A 154 30.38 2.82 13.45
N SER A 155 29.06 2.64 13.39
CA SER A 155 28.46 1.32 13.19
C SER A 155 28.43 0.98 11.69
N GLN A 156 28.94 -0.20 11.33
CA GLN A 156 28.75 -0.70 9.99
C GLN A 156 27.37 -1.37 9.91
N PRO A 157 26.41 -0.79 9.16
CA PRO A 157 25.09 -1.38 9.02
C PRO A 157 25.22 -2.80 8.41
N ARG A 158 24.61 -3.78 9.07
CA ARG A 158 24.58 -5.17 8.60
C ARG A 158 23.13 -5.62 8.52
N ILE A 159 22.79 -6.26 7.42
CA ILE A 159 21.45 -6.82 7.28
C ILE A 159 21.54 -8.29 7.72
N PRO A 160 20.73 -8.70 8.71
CA PRO A 160 20.74 -10.08 9.17
C PRO A 160 20.44 -11.07 8.04
N PRO A 161 21.13 -12.24 7.96
CA PRO A 161 20.93 -13.22 6.89
C PRO A 161 19.47 -13.66 6.73
N PHE A 162 18.73 -13.78 7.82
CA PHE A 162 17.30 -14.10 7.79
C PHE A 162 16.50 -13.07 6.98
N ILE A 163 16.78 -11.79 7.16
CA ILE A 163 16.09 -10.68 6.45
C ILE A 163 16.53 -10.65 4.98
N GLN A 164 17.80 -10.90 4.68
CA GLN A 164 18.26 -11.04 3.29
C GLN A 164 17.56 -12.21 2.59
N THR A 165 17.47 -13.37 3.25
CA THR A 165 16.73 -14.52 2.73
C THR A 165 15.28 -14.18 2.47
N LEU A 166 14.63 -13.49 3.40
CA LEU A 166 13.23 -13.13 3.29
C LEU A 166 12.96 -12.15 2.12
N GLY A 167 13.82 -11.16 1.93
CA GLY A 167 13.61 -10.10 0.94
C GLY A 167 14.22 -10.36 -0.44
N ALA A 168 15.20 -11.30 -0.58
CA ALA A 168 15.92 -11.50 -1.83
C ALA A 168 15.85 -12.92 -2.38
N THR A 169 15.55 -13.93 -1.55
CA THR A 169 15.64 -15.34 -1.94
C THR A 169 14.32 -15.88 -2.44
N LYS A 170 14.40 -16.92 -3.27
CA LYS A 170 13.25 -17.58 -3.89
C LYS A 170 13.26 -19.07 -3.57
N LEU A 171 12.13 -19.58 -3.10
CA LEU A 171 11.90 -21.00 -2.91
C LEU A 171 11.87 -21.69 -4.28
N PHE A 172 12.70 -22.72 -4.45
CA PHE A 172 12.90 -23.44 -5.73
C PHE A 172 13.25 -22.53 -6.92
N GLY A 173 13.83 -21.35 -6.66
CA GLY A 173 14.17 -20.37 -7.69
C GLY A 173 12.98 -19.63 -8.33
N ALA A 174 11.76 -19.87 -7.87
CA ALA A 174 10.54 -19.34 -8.49
C ALA A 174 9.66 -18.51 -7.55
N ILE A 175 9.46 -18.93 -6.30
CA ILE A 175 8.52 -18.30 -5.36
C ILE A 175 9.29 -17.43 -4.38
N PRO A 176 9.16 -16.09 -4.40
CA PRO A 176 9.80 -15.20 -3.45
C PRO A 176 9.38 -15.48 -2.00
N TYR A 177 10.33 -15.45 -1.06
CA TYR A 177 10.03 -15.71 0.35
C TYR A 177 9.18 -14.61 1.00
N ASP A 178 9.23 -13.38 0.53
CA ASP A 178 8.40 -12.27 1.00
C ASP A 178 6.90 -12.49 0.78
N LEU A 179 6.52 -13.33 -0.20
CA LEU A 179 5.14 -13.78 -0.38
C LEU A 179 4.59 -14.56 0.82
N PHE A 180 5.46 -15.28 1.55
CA PHE A 180 5.04 -15.98 2.77
C PHE A 180 4.72 -15.01 3.92
N VAL A 181 5.13 -13.76 3.82
CA VAL A 181 4.71 -12.68 4.72
C VAL A 181 3.50 -11.95 4.15
N TRP A 182 3.53 -11.58 2.86
CA TRP A 182 2.45 -10.83 2.25
C TRP A 182 1.14 -11.61 2.14
N ALA A 183 1.17 -12.88 1.73
CA ALA A 183 -0.03 -13.69 1.54
C ALA A 183 -0.86 -13.88 2.83
N PRO A 184 -0.27 -14.23 4.00
CA PRO A 184 -1.01 -14.25 5.26
C PRO A 184 -1.61 -12.90 5.64
N ILE A 185 -0.86 -11.80 5.46
CA ILE A 185 -1.36 -10.44 5.66
C ILE A 185 -2.56 -10.18 4.74
N ALA A 186 -2.46 -10.56 3.48
CA ALA A 186 -3.54 -10.38 2.52
C ALA A 186 -4.81 -11.12 2.92
N VAL A 187 -4.67 -12.37 3.31
CA VAL A 187 -5.80 -13.20 3.78
C VAL A 187 -6.42 -12.61 5.05
N LEU A 188 -5.57 -12.26 6.03
CA LEU A 188 -6.03 -11.68 7.30
C LEU A 188 -6.76 -10.34 7.07
N MET A 189 -6.20 -9.46 6.24
CA MET A 189 -6.80 -8.16 5.93
C MET A 189 -8.14 -8.30 5.21
N ILE A 190 -8.23 -9.18 4.20
CA ILE A 190 -9.49 -9.42 3.49
C ILE A 190 -10.53 -10.00 4.46
N TYR A 191 -10.12 -10.96 5.31
CA TYR A 191 -11.00 -11.56 6.30
C TYR A 191 -11.46 -10.54 7.35
N ALA A 192 -10.53 -9.74 7.88
CA ALA A 192 -10.82 -8.72 8.88
C ALA A 192 -11.81 -7.67 8.34
N LEU A 193 -11.57 -7.17 7.12
CA LEU A 193 -12.45 -6.17 6.50
C LEU A 193 -13.83 -6.73 6.16
N ARG A 194 -13.94 -8.01 5.73
CA ARG A 194 -15.21 -8.59 5.28
C ARG A 194 -16.03 -9.28 6.38
N ARG A 195 -15.38 -9.84 7.40
CA ARG A 195 -16.03 -10.73 8.37
C ARG A 195 -15.97 -10.24 9.81
N MET A 196 -14.96 -9.45 10.20
CA MET A 196 -14.82 -8.99 11.59
C MET A 196 -15.63 -7.71 11.85
N GLY A 197 -15.97 -7.49 13.14
CA GLY A 197 -16.63 -6.27 13.61
C GLY A 197 -15.84 -5.01 13.30
N PHE A 198 -14.50 -5.09 13.42
CA PHE A 198 -13.58 -4.01 13.09
C PHE A 198 -13.74 -3.53 11.64
N GLY A 199 -13.85 -4.45 10.67
CA GLY A 199 -14.07 -4.10 9.28
C GLY A 199 -15.38 -3.33 9.08
N ARG A 200 -16.49 -3.80 9.68
CA ARG A 200 -17.77 -3.08 9.61
C ARG A 200 -17.68 -1.67 10.18
N LEU A 201 -16.96 -1.51 11.29
CA LEU A 201 -16.76 -0.19 11.91
C LEU A 201 -15.90 0.74 11.05
N ILE A 202 -14.82 0.23 10.41
CA ILE A 202 -13.99 1.02 9.50
C ILE A 202 -14.83 1.60 8.35
N TYR A 203 -15.66 0.77 7.69
CA TYR A 203 -16.53 1.24 6.61
C TYR A 203 -17.57 2.24 7.10
N ALA A 204 -18.24 1.97 8.23
CA ALA A 204 -19.23 2.87 8.80
C ALA A 204 -18.64 4.24 9.18
N VAL A 205 -17.49 4.25 9.86
CA VAL A 205 -16.78 5.48 10.25
C VAL A 205 -16.33 6.27 9.04
N GLY A 206 -15.86 5.58 7.98
CA GLY A 206 -15.43 6.22 6.74
C GLY A 206 -16.59 6.78 5.91
N ASP A 207 -17.76 6.15 5.97
CA ASP A 207 -18.95 6.62 5.24
C ASP A 207 -19.56 7.87 5.91
N ASN A 208 -19.79 7.79 7.24
CA ASN A 208 -20.30 8.96 7.99
C ASN A 208 -19.89 8.89 9.46
N ARG A 209 -18.81 9.59 9.79
CA ARG A 209 -18.28 9.68 11.16
C ARG A 209 -19.29 10.27 12.15
N ALA A 210 -20.00 11.33 11.75
CA ALA A 210 -20.94 12.00 12.64
C ALA A 210 -22.16 11.10 12.95
N ALA A 211 -22.68 10.38 11.95
CA ALA A 211 -23.75 9.41 12.17
C ALA A 211 -23.32 8.27 13.11
N CYS A 212 -22.09 7.80 12.99
CA CYS A 212 -21.54 6.78 13.91
C CYS A 212 -21.48 7.29 15.37
N GLU A 213 -21.01 8.52 15.56
CA GLU A 213 -20.94 9.14 16.91
C GLU A 213 -22.36 9.32 17.51
N LEU A 214 -23.33 9.76 16.71
CA LEU A 214 -24.74 9.87 17.14
C LEU A 214 -25.36 8.51 17.46
N ALA A 215 -24.95 7.43 16.76
CA ALA A 215 -25.37 6.06 17.05
C ALA A 215 -24.64 5.43 18.24
N GLY A 216 -23.81 6.18 18.96
CA GLY A 216 -23.06 5.71 20.13
C GLY A 216 -21.82 4.87 19.82
N VAL A 217 -21.38 4.84 18.56
CA VAL A 217 -20.15 4.14 18.17
C VAL A 217 -18.92 4.96 18.61
N ARG A 218 -18.00 4.30 19.31
CA ARG A 218 -16.71 4.91 19.68
C ARG A 218 -15.81 4.94 18.47
N VAL A 219 -15.74 6.09 17.77
CA VAL A 219 -14.95 6.27 16.54
C VAL A 219 -13.45 6.26 16.81
N TRP A 220 -12.99 6.81 17.95
CA TRP A 220 -11.57 6.97 18.25
C TRP A 220 -10.77 5.64 18.26
N PRO A 221 -11.27 4.50 18.78
CA PRO A 221 -10.49 3.25 18.75
C PRO A 221 -10.33 2.71 17.32
N VAL A 222 -11.33 2.95 16.45
CA VAL A 222 -11.27 2.50 15.06
C VAL A 222 -10.17 3.24 14.31
N LEU A 223 -10.13 4.57 14.44
CA LEU A 223 -9.07 5.39 13.84
C LEU A 223 -7.71 5.06 14.42
N LEU A 224 -7.60 5.00 15.75
CA LEU A 224 -6.34 4.66 16.44
C LEU A 224 -5.76 3.33 15.92
N THR A 225 -6.60 2.28 15.88
CA THR A 225 -6.19 0.95 15.41
C THR A 225 -5.77 0.98 13.93
N ALA A 226 -6.48 1.72 13.07
CA ALA A 226 -6.16 1.83 11.66
C ALA A 226 -4.75 2.42 11.44
N TYR A 227 -4.41 3.51 12.14
CA TYR A 227 -3.09 4.15 12.03
C TYR A 227 -1.97 3.33 12.69
N ILE A 228 -2.22 2.67 13.83
CA ILE A 228 -1.26 1.75 14.45
C ILE A 228 -0.91 0.61 13.49
N LEU A 229 -1.93 -0.04 12.91
CA LEU A 229 -1.71 -1.12 11.94
C LEU A 229 -0.99 -0.62 10.69
N CYS A 230 -1.33 0.58 10.21
CA CYS A 230 -0.64 1.19 9.06
C CYS A 230 0.86 1.39 9.35
N GLY A 231 1.21 1.96 10.51
CA GLY A 231 2.60 2.15 10.90
C GLY A 231 3.39 0.84 11.06
N ILE A 232 2.78 -0.19 11.67
CA ILE A 232 3.41 -1.52 11.81
C ILE A 232 3.62 -2.16 10.42
N LEU A 233 2.62 -2.10 9.53
CA LEU A 233 2.73 -2.63 8.17
C LEU A 233 3.78 -1.86 7.34
N ALA A 234 3.87 -0.54 7.51
CA ALA A 234 4.92 0.26 6.88
C ALA A 234 6.32 -0.15 7.35
N ALA A 235 6.51 -0.32 8.67
CA ALA A 235 7.77 -0.81 9.21
C ALA A 235 8.12 -2.21 8.66
N LEU A 236 7.16 -3.13 8.62
CA LEU A 236 7.34 -4.48 8.09
C LEU A 236 7.73 -4.46 6.60
N ALA A 237 7.09 -3.61 5.80
CA ALA A 237 7.47 -3.42 4.39
C ALA A 237 8.93 -2.92 4.27
N GLY A 238 9.35 -1.99 5.12
CA GLY A 238 10.73 -1.51 5.19
C GLY A 238 11.74 -2.62 5.53
N LEU A 239 11.40 -3.52 6.48
CA LEU A 239 12.23 -4.67 6.83
C LEU A 239 12.40 -5.66 5.66
N ILE A 240 11.37 -5.85 4.84
CA ILE A 240 11.46 -6.69 3.63
C ILE A 240 12.28 -5.99 2.56
N LEU A 241 12.06 -4.70 2.33
CA LEU A 241 12.79 -3.91 1.34
C LEU A 241 14.30 -3.92 1.58
N VAL A 242 14.74 -3.74 2.83
CA VAL A 242 16.18 -3.75 3.14
C VAL A 242 16.80 -5.12 2.90
N GLY A 243 16.03 -6.19 3.10
CA GLY A 243 16.46 -7.56 2.76
C GLY A 243 16.67 -7.73 1.26
N GLY A 244 15.75 -7.19 0.45
CA GLY A 244 15.81 -7.29 -1.02
C GLY A 244 16.90 -6.44 -1.65
N THR A 245 17.12 -5.22 -1.14
CA THR A 245 18.14 -4.29 -1.67
C THR A 245 19.53 -4.53 -1.12
N ASN A 246 19.64 -5.26 -0.01
CA ASN A 246 20.87 -5.44 0.77
C ASN A 246 21.61 -4.12 1.08
N ALA A 247 20.86 -3.01 1.12
CA ALA A 247 21.36 -1.67 1.41
C ALA A 247 20.38 -0.95 2.32
N SER A 248 20.89 -0.29 3.35
CA SER A 248 20.08 0.50 4.29
C SER A 248 20.45 1.97 4.19
N ASN A 249 19.45 2.79 3.92
CA ASN A 249 19.55 4.25 3.95
C ASN A 249 18.21 4.87 4.39
N LEU A 250 18.25 6.15 4.76
CA LEU A 250 17.08 6.85 5.32
C LEU A 250 16.02 7.24 4.27
N SER A 251 16.30 7.02 2.98
CA SER A 251 15.39 7.28 1.85
C SER A 251 14.99 6.00 1.10
N LEU A 252 15.26 4.83 1.67
CA LEU A 252 15.04 3.51 1.03
C LEU A 252 13.62 3.34 0.48
N ALA A 253 12.63 3.81 1.22
CA ALA A 253 11.22 3.62 0.89
C ALA A 253 10.53 4.86 0.29
N ASP A 254 11.26 5.95 0.01
CA ASP A 254 10.66 7.20 -0.49
C ASP A 254 9.94 7.00 -1.81
N SER A 255 10.48 6.16 -2.70
CA SER A 255 9.85 5.80 -3.97
C SER A 255 8.55 4.99 -3.83
N TYR A 256 8.22 4.47 -2.64
CA TYR A 256 7.00 3.72 -2.37
C TYR A 256 5.85 4.57 -1.81
N LEU A 257 6.10 5.83 -1.43
CA LEU A 257 5.08 6.70 -0.84
C LEU A 257 3.89 6.88 -1.79
N LEU A 258 4.11 7.48 -2.95
CA LEU A 258 3.05 7.71 -3.93
C LEU A 258 2.48 6.42 -4.51
N PRO A 259 3.29 5.41 -4.90
CA PRO A 259 2.77 4.13 -5.36
C PRO A 259 1.88 3.42 -4.35
N SER A 260 2.15 3.51 -3.04
CA SER A 260 1.31 2.88 -2.03
C SER A 260 -0.12 3.45 -2.01
N VAL A 261 -0.24 4.78 -2.11
CA VAL A 261 -1.53 5.48 -2.22
C VAL A 261 -2.20 5.18 -3.56
N ALA A 262 -1.44 5.28 -4.67
CA ALA A 262 -1.96 5.03 -6.01
C ALA A 262 -2.48 3.58 -6.16
N ALA A 263 -1.79 2.57 -5.60
CA ALA A 263 -2.24 1.18 -5.62
C ALA A 263 -3.62 1.01 -4.98
N VAL A 264 -3.86 1.69 -3.87
CA VAL A 264 -5.13 1.63 -3.13
C VAL A 264 -6.26 2.32 -3.92
N ILE A 265 -5.96 3.45 -4.53
CA ILE A 265 -6.93 4.22 -5.34
C ILE A 265 -7.27 3.47 -6.64
N ILE A 266 -6.27 2.99 -7.38
CA ILE A 266 -6.47 2.14 -8.57
C ILE A 266 -7.26 0.89 -8.19
N GLY A 267 -6.99 0.31 -7.01
CA GLY A 267 -7.72 -0.81 -6.46
C GLY A 267 -9.19 -0.53 -6.12
N GLY A 268 -9.67 0.70 -6.32
CA GLY A 268 -11.06 1.10 -6.15
C GLY A 268 -11.43 1.52 -4.72
N THR A 269 -10.44 1.80 -3.87
CA THR A 269 -10.71 2.37 -2.53
C THR A 269 -10.84 3.88 -2.64
N SER A 270 -11.94 4.42 -2.12
CA SER A 270 -12.24 5.84 -2.14
C SER A 270 -11.32 6.63 -1.21
N ILE A 271 -10.82 7.77 -1.68
CA ILE A 271 -10.05 8.73 -0.87
C ILE A 271 -10.93 9.36 0.23
N PHE A 272 -12.23 9.45 -0.03
CA PHE A 272 -13.19 10.02 0.91
C PHE A 272 -13.67 9.04 1.98
N GLY A 273 -13.22 7.78 1.93
CA GLY A 273 -13.58 6.72 2.89
C GLY A 273 -14.80 5.89 2.47
N GLY A 274 -15.17 4.95 3.32
CA GLY A 274 -16.40 4.15 3.28
C GLY A 274 -16.51 3.12 2.16
N ARG A 275 -15.68 3.18 1.11
CA ARG A 275 -15.80 2.33 -0.09
C ARG A 275 -14.47 1.77 -0.53
N GLY A 276 -14.46 0.52 -1.00
CA GLY A 276 -13.26 -0.15 -1.49
C GLY A 276 -12.89 -1.39 -0.68
N GLY A 277 -11.61 -1.74 -0.66
CA GLY A 277 -11.12 -2.86 0.14
C GLY A 277 -9.81 -3.44 -0.37
N TYR A 278 -9.15 -4.22 0.47
CA TYR A 278 -7.79 -4.67 0.22
C TYR A 278 -7.64 -5.63 -0.97
N SER A 279 -8.68 -6.39 -1.32
CA SER A 279 -8.64 -7.25 -2.53
C SER A 279 -8.40 -6.45 -3.81
N GLY A 280 -8.99 -5.26 -3.93
CA GLY A 280 -8.70 -4.34 -5.02
C GLY A 280 -7.30 -3.76 -4.93
N SER A 281 -6.87 -3.35 -3.74
CA SER A 281 -5.53 -2.78 -3.52
C SER A 281 -4.39 -3.76 -3.87
N ILE A 282 -4.59 -5.07 -3.67
CA ILE A 282 -3.65 -6.11 -4.12
C ILE A 282 -3.48 -6.03 -5.65
N VAL A 283 -4.59 -6.00 -6.39
CA VAL A 283 -4.54 -5.91 -7.85
C VAL A 283 -3.94 -4.57 -8.29
N GLY A 284 -4.26 -3.48 -7.60
CA GLY A 284 -3.66 -2.17 -7.82
C GLY A 284 -2.14 -2.16 -7.62
N ALA A 285 -1.65 -2.82 -6.56
CA ALA A 285 -0.21 -2.98 -6.33
C ALA A 285 0.47 -3.78 -7.45
N LEU A 286 -0.15 -4.86 -7.93
CA LEU A 286 0.35 -5.62 -9.07
C LEU A 286 0.37 -4.78 -10.35
N ILE A 287 -0.69 -4.04 -10.64
CA ILE A 287 -0.77 -3.14 -11.80
C ILE A 287 0.36 -2.12 -11.77
N LEU A 288 0.58 -1.45 -10.62
CA LEU A 288 1.65 -0.47 -10.50
C LEU A 288 3.05 -1.09 -10.62
N THR A 289 3.25 -2.30 -10.09
CA THR A 289 4.54 -3.00 -10.23
C THR A 289 4.79 -3.36 -11.69
N VAL A 290 3.79 -3.84 -12.43
CA VAL A 290 3.89 -4.11 -13.87
C VAL A 290 4.13 -2.82 -14.65
N LEU A 291 3.41 -1.74 -14.33
CA LEU A 291 3.61 -0.42 -14.94
C LEU A 291 5.03 0.09 -14.70
N THR A 292 5.54 -0.01 -13.47
CA THR A 292 6.93 0.35 -13.13
C THR A 292 7.93 -0.47 -13.94
N SER A 293 7.70 -1.78 -14.11
CA SER A 293 8.52 -2.66 -14.92
C SER A 293 8.51 -2.23 -16.39
N LEU A 294 7.33 -1.92 -16.95
CA LEU A 294 7.19 -1.42 -18.31
C LEU A 294 7.94 -0.10 -18.51
N LEU A 295 7.76 0.86 -17.60
CA LEU A 295 8.45 2.16 -17.67
C LEU A 295 9.97 2.01 -17.55
N THR A 296 10.43 1.06 -16.75
CA THR A 296 11.87 0.74 -16.65
C THR A 296 12.41 0.12 -17.92
N LEU A 297 11.65 -0.74 -18.60
CA LEU A 297 12.01 -1.29 -19.93
C LEU A 297 12.09 -0.23 -21.02
N LEU A 298 11.36 0.86 -20.86
CA LEU A 298 11.36 2.03 -21.75
C LEU A 298 12.39 3.09 -21.36
N ASP A 299 13.31 2.77 -20.42
CA ASP A 299 14.33 3.69 -19.86
C ASP A 299 13.74 4.99 -19.27
N VAL A 300 12.49 4.94 -18.78
CA VAL A 300 11.84 6.07 -18.12
C VAL A 300 12.42 6.25 -16.71
N GLY A 301 13.03 7.40 -16.47
CA GLY A 301 13.64 7.74 -15.18
C GLY A 301 12.62 7.90 -14.04
N GLU A 302 13.09 7.72 -12.80
CA GLU A 302 12.25 7.80 -11.59
C GLU A 302 11.44 9.10 -11.46
N PRO A 303 11.95 10.30 -11.80
CA PRO A 303 11.14 11.53 -11.74
C PRO A 303 9.88 11.48 -12.60
N VAL A 304 9.97 10.90 -13.80
CA VAL A 304 8.81 10.78 -14.72
C VAL A 304 7.79 9.78 -14.18
N LYS A 305 8.25 8.68 -13.56
CA LYS A 305 7.37 7.72 -12.88
C LYS A 305 6.57 8.40 -11.75
N GLN A 306 7.22 9.25 -10.95
CA GLN A 306 6.56 10.01 -9.88
C GLN A 306 5.50 10.98 -10.42
N ILE A 307 5.77 11.66 -11.54
CA ILE A 307 4.78 12.51 -12.23
C ILE A 307 3.57 11.67 -12.67
N LEU A 308 3.80 10.49 -13.24
CA LEU A 308 2.72 9.58 -13.65
C LEU A 308 1.88 9.12 -12.45
N TYR A 309 2.50 8.72 -11.34
CA TYR A 309 1.77 8.32 -10.14
C TYR A 309 0.94 9.46 -9.56
N GLY A 310 1.52 10.67 -9.48
CA GLY A 310 0.79 11.88 -9.07
C GLY A 310 -0.39 12.19 -9.99
N THR A 311 -0.19 12.08 -11.30
CA THR A 311 -1.26 12.30 -12.29
C THR A 311 -2.40 11.26 -12.13
N ILE A 312 -2.07 9.99 -11.92
CA ILE A 312 -3.06 8.93 -11.67
C ILE A 312 -3.87 9.24 -10.39
N ILE A 313 -3.20 9.62 -9.31
CA ILE A 313 -3.85 9.98 -8.04
C ILE A 313 -4.82 11.14 -8.26
N LEU A 314 -4.39 12.22 -8.92
CA LEU A 314 -5.21 13.40 -9.18
C LEU A 314 -6.41 13.09 -10.08
N ALA A 315 -6.18 12.33 -11.18
CA ALA A 315 -7.24 11.95 -12.10
C ALA A 315 -8.32 11.10 -11.42
N MET A 316 -7.89 10.13 -10.60
CA MET A 316 -8.82 9.28 -9.85
C MET A 316 -9.55 10.06 -8.76
N ALA A 317 -8.88 10.96 -8.03
CA ALA A 317 -9.50 11.82 -7.05
C ALA A 317 -10.60 12.71 -7.69
N ALA A 318 -10.29 13.32 -8.84
CA ALA A 318 -11.25 14.13 -9.59
C ALA A 318 -12.44 13.30 -10.12
N ALA A 319 -12.19 12.05 -10.56
CA ALA A 319 -13.25 11.15 -11.00
C ALA A 319 -14.17 10.75 -9.83
N TYR A 320 -13.61 10.43 -8.66
CA TYR A 320 -14.41 10.12 -7.46
C TYR A 320 -15.22 11.33 -6.99
N ALA A 321 -14.66 12.53 -6.98
CA ALA A 321 -15.40 13.74 -6.58
C ALA A 321 -16.64 13.96 -7.45
N ARG A 322 -16.55 13.75 -8.77
CA ARG A 322 -17.71 13.90 -9.69
C ARG A 322 -18.77 12.79 -9.56
N LEU A 323 -18.43 11.66 -8.98
CA LEU A 323 -19.39 10.56 -8.76
C LEU A 323 -20.13 10.67 -7.43
N THR A 324 -19.71 11.57 -6.56
CA THR A 324 -20.32 11.81 -5.25
C THR A 324 -21.19 13.07 -5.20
N ASP A 325 -21.07 13.94 -6.20
CA ASP A 325 -22.01 15.04 -6.50
C ASP A 325 -23.20 14.54 -7.35
#